data_c78ef9832c17e4c3c3ae5bdcfa1a8c6d
#
_entry.id   c78ef9832c17e4c3c3ae5bdcfa1a8c6d
#
_cell.length_a   1.000
_cell.length_b   1.000
_cell.length_c   1.000
_cell.angle_alpha   90.00
_cell.angle_beta   90.00
_cell.angle_gamma   90.00
#
_symmetry.space_group_name_H-M   'P 1'
#
loop_
_entity.id
_entity.type
_entity.pdbx_description
1 polymer ?
#
loop_
_entity_poly.entity_id
_entity_poly.type
_entity_poly.pdbx_seq_one_letter_code
_entity_poly.pdbx_strand_id
1 'polypeptide(L)'
;MSKKVGIGCAIIVGIIIIFGIILVSYGVGSYNKIVQLNESVKEKWSQVENVYQRRYDLIPNLVETVKGYASHEKETFTAVTEARAKAGGTFNISDKVLNDPQMFQKFQQAQASLGGALQRLMVVIEKYPELKANQNFLSLQDQLEGTENRITVERKRFNQTAREYNIYIKRFPRVIIANMFGFKEKLYFKSQEGAETAPKVKF
;
A
#
# COMPACT_ATOMS: atom_id res chain seq x y z
N MET A 1 59.59 -35.25 -4.55
CA MET A 1 58.84 -34.03 -4.12
C MET A 1 57.65 -33.69 -5.00
N SER A 2 57.58 -34.09 -6.29
CA SER A 2 56.50 -33.64 -7.21
C SER A 2 55.10 -34.24 -6.94
N LYS A 3 54.97 -35.52 -6.55
CA LYS A 3 53.62 -36.14 -6.28
C LYS A 3 52.87 -35.51 -5.09
N LYS A 4 53.56 -35.12 -4.02
CA LYS A 4 52.93 -34.48 -2.85
C LYS A 4 52.45 -33.06 -3.19
N VAL A 5 53.14 -32.33 -4.06
CA VAL A 5 52.70 -31.01 -4.53
C VAL A 5 51.48 -31.13 -5.44
N GLY A 6 51.41 -32.13 -6.30
CA GLY A 6 50.24 -32.36 -7.16
C GLY A 6 48.95 -32.70 -6.36
N ILE A 7 49.07 -33.49 -5.30
CA ILE A 7 47.92 -33.80 -4.42
C ILE A 7 47.43 -32.58 -3.68
N GLY A 8 48.35 -31.73 -3.17
CA GLY A 8 48.01 -30.45 -2.51
C GLY A 8 47.24 -29.51 -3.45
N CYS A 9 47.73 -29.35 -4.71
CA CYS A 9 47.01 -28.55 -5.70
C CYS A 9 45.59 -29.11 -6.02
N ALA A 10 45.44 -30.39 -6.15
CA ALA A 10 44.15 -31.02 -6.41
C ALA A 10 43.13 -30.80 -5.26
N ILE A 11 43.61 -30.86 -4.03
CA ILE A 11 42.75 -30.57 -2.86
C ILE A 11 42.31 -29.08 -2.85
N ILE A 12 43.24 -28.13 -3.10
CA ILE A 12 42.90 -26.71 -3.16
C ILE A 12 41.89 -26.44 -4.27
N VAL A 13 42.06 -26.98 -5.45
CA VAL A 13 41.11 -26.84 -6.57
C VAL A 13 39.74 -27.43 -6.18
N GLY A 14 39.70 -28.58 -5.54
CA GLY A 14 38.47 -29.17 -5.03
C GLY A 14 37.72 -28.26 -4.02
N ILE A 15 38.46 -27.67 -3.10
CA ILE A 15 37.90 -26.69 -2.12
C ILE A 15 37.33 -25.47 -2.84
N ILE A 16 38.04 -24.93 -3.82
CA ILE A 16 37.58 -23.75 -4.58
C ILE A 16 36.29 -24.07 -5.34
N ILE A 17 36.18 -25.26 -5.98
CA ILE A 17 35.00 -25.70 -6.70
C ILE A 17 33.79 -25.83 -5.72
N ILE A 18 33.99 -26.50 -4.59
CA ILE A 18 32.95 -26.66 -3.58
C ILE A 18 32.49 -25.30 -3.06
N PHE A 19 33.41 -24.41 -2.76
CA PHE A 19 33.12 -23.05 -2.31
C PHE A 19 32.34 -22.26 -3.37
N GLY A 20 32.72 -22.40 -4.65
CA GLY A 20 31.99 -21.81 -5.77
C GLY A 20 30.55 -22.31 -5.87
N ILE A 21 30.33 -23.62 -5.73
CA ILE A 21 28.97 -24.22 -5.74
C ILE A 21 28.14 -23.69 -4.57
N ILE A 22 28.70 -23.56 -3.37
CA ILE A 22 28.00 -23.02 -2.21
C ILE A 22 27.61 -21.57 -2.46
N LEU A 23 28.50 -20.74 -3.00
CA LEU A 23 28.19 -19.33 -3.30
C LEU A 23 27.09 -19.19 -4.35
N VAL A 24 27.13 -19.97 -5.41
CA VAL A 24 26.10 -19.97 -6.45
C VAL A 24 24.76 -20.41 -5.88
N SER A 25 24.73 -21.51 -5.12
CA SER A 25 23.51 -22.03 -4.48
C SER A 25 22.90 -21.00 -3.51
N TYR A 26 23.73 -20.34 -2.72
CA TYR A 26 23.30 -19.24 -1.83
C TYR A 26 22.74 -18.06 -2.65
N GLY A 27 23.40 -17.70 -3.75
CA GLY A 27 22.95 -16.63 -4.66
C GLY A 27 21.57 -16.89 -5.24
N VAL A 28 21.38 -18.07 -5.82
CA VAL A 28 20.10 -18.51 -6.39
C VAL A 28 19.00 -18.55 -5.32
N GLY A 29 19.28 -19.15 -4.16
CA GLY A 29 18.33 -19.22 -3.05
C GLY A 29 17.92 -17.83 -2.55
N SER A 30 18.88 -16.91 -2.42
CA SER A 30 18.62 -15.54 -2.01
C SER A 30 17.78 -14.78 -3.06
N TYR A 31 18.12 -14.91 -4.34
CA TYR A 31 17.35 -14.30 -5.44
C TYR A 31 15.89 -14.78 -5.43
N ASN A 32 15.68 -16.09 -5.40
CA ASN A 32 14.34 -16.68 -5.38
C ASN A 32 13.51 -16.19 -4.18
N LYS A 33 14.15 -16.04 -3.01
CA LYS A 33 13.47 -15.51 -1.83
C LYS A 33 13.12 -14.02 -1.97
N ILE A 34 13.99 -13.21 -2.60
CA ILE A 34 13.68 -11.80 -2.89
C ILE A 34 12.47 -11.71 -3.83
N VAL A 35 12.44 -12.52 -4.89
CA VAL A 35 11.31 -12.59 -5.83
C VAL A 35 10.03 -12.97 -5.09
N GLN A 36 10.05 -14.01 -4.27
CA GLN A 36 8.89 -14.44 -3.47
C GLN A 36 8.36 -13.30 -2.58
N LEU A 37 9.25 -12.61 -1.85
CA LEU A 37 8.85 -11.50 -0.99
C LEU A 37 8.32 -10.30 -1.80
N ASN A 38 8.90 -10.03 -2.97
CA ASN A 38 8.41 -8.98 -3.86
C ASN A 38 7.00 -9.27 -4.37
N GLU A 39 6.71 -10.50 -4.75
CA GLU A 39 5.37 -10.93 -5.16
C GLU A 39 4.37 -10.86 -3.97
N SER A 40 4.80 -11.21 -2.76
CA SER A 40 3.96 -11.02 -1.56
C SER A 40 3.62 -9.55 -1.31
N VAL A 41 4.56 -8.62 -1.57
CA VAL A 41 4.26 -7.17 -1.48
C VAL A 41 3.23 -6.75 -2.52
N LYS A 42 3.35 -7.22 -3.77
CA LYS A 42 2.37 -6.94 -4.82
C LYS A 42 0.98 -7.49 -4.48
N GLU A 43 0.92 -8.71 -3.94
CA GLU A 43 -0.34 -9.30 -3.46
C GLU A 43 -1.02 -8.41 -2.41
N LYS A 44 -0.27 -7.95 -1.39
CA LYS A 44 -0.83 -7.05 -0.36
C LYS A 44 -1.22 -5.69 -0.93
N TRP A 45 -0.48 -5.19 -1.92
CA TRP A 45 -0.86 -3.97 -2.62
C TRP A 45 -2.20 -4.13 -3.35
N SER A 46 -2.42 -5.24 -4.05
CA SER A 46 -3.70 -5.53 -4.71
C SER A 46 -4.88 -5.55 -3.71
N GLN A 47 -4.68 -6.03 -2.48
CA GLN A 47 -5.71 -5.94 -1.45
C GLN A 47 -5.99 -4.50 -1.02
N VAL A 48 -4.95 -3.67 -0.91
CA VAL A 48 -5.10 -2.23 -0.68
C VAL A 48 -5.92 -1.58 -1.80
N GLU A 49 -5.59 -1.85 -3.06
CA GLU A 49 -6.33 -1.31 -4.21
C GLU A 49 -7.80 -1.74 -4.22
N ASN A 50 -8.08 -3.02 -3.95
CA ASN A 50 -9.45 -3.55 -3.90
C ASN A 50 -10.32 -2.81 -2.88
N VAL A 51 -9.79 -2.50 -1.69
CA VAL A 51 -10.58 -1.77 -0.69
C VAL A 51 -10.73 -0.29 -1.02
N TYR A 52 -9.74 0.33 -1.65
CA TYR A 52 -9.88 1.69 -2.17
C TYR A 52 -10.86 1.77 -3.34
N GLN A 53 -10.84 0.77 -4.24
CA GLN A 53 -11.81 0.66 -5.33
C GLN A 53 -13.23 0.53 -4.77
N ARG A 54 -13.44 -0.32 -3.76
CA ARG A 54 -14.74 -0.44 -3.10
C ARG A 54 -15.23 0.89 -2.54
N ARG A 55 -14.36 1.67 -1.88
CA ARG A 55 -14.72 3.02 -1.42
C ARG A 55 -15.13 3.91 -2.58
N TYR A 56 -14.36 3.92 -3.66
CA TYR A 56 -14.62 4.68 -4.87
C TYR A 56 -15.98 4.36 -5.49
N ASP A 57 -16.38 3.08 -5.48
CA ASP A 57 -17.62 2.61 -6.08
C ASP A 57 -18.86 2.91 -5.21
N LEU A 58 -18.71 3.06 -3.90
CA LEU A 58 -19.80 3.44 -3.01
C LEU A 58 -20.20 4.92 -3.12
N ILE A 59 -19.28 5.80 -3.52
CA ILE A 59 -19.48 7.26 -3.49
C ILE A 59 -20.61 7.75 -4.40
N PRO A 60 -20.79 7.30 -5.65
CA PRO A 60 -21.90 7.76 -6.48
C PRO A 60 -23.26 7.52 -5.83
N ASN A 61 -23.46 6.34 -5.26
CA ASN A 61 -24.73 5.98 -4.60
C ASN A 61 -24.96 6.85 -3.36
N LEU A 62 -23.90 7.13 -2.59
CA LEU A 62 -23.97 8.03 -1.45
C LEU A 62 -24.36 9.45 -1.87
N VAL A 63 -23.69 10.01 -2.89
CA VAL A 63 -23.94 11.35 -3.40
C VAL A 63 -25.38 11.47 -3.94
N GLU A 64 -25.85 10.51 -4.71
CA GLU A 64 -27.22 10.53 -5.24
C GLU A 64 -28.27 10.42 -4.12
N THR A 65 -28.04 9.58 -3.11
CA THR A 65 -28.93 9.48 -1.95
C THR A 65 -28.99 10.81 -1.19
N VAL A 66 -27.86 11.46 -0.95
CA VAL A 66 -27.80 12.76 -0.24
C VAL A 66 -28.43 13.87 -1.06
N LYS A 67 -28.22 13.92 -2.38
CA LYS A 67 -28.83 14.93 -3.26
C LYS A 67 -30.36 14.94 -3.20
N GLY A 68 -31.01 13.81 -2.97
CA GLY A 68 -32.46 13.70 -2.82
C GLY A 68 -33.00 14.53 -1.65
N TYR A 69 -32.20 14.80 -0.64
CA TYR A 69 -32.58 15.53 0.59
C TYR A 69 -31.92 16.91 0.71
N ALA A 70 -30.70 17.05 0.17
CA ALA A 70 -29.82 18.22 0.36
C ALA A 70 -29.43 18.87 -0.97
N SER A 71 -30.39 19.05 -1.90
CA SER A 71 -30.13 19.53 -3.29
C SER A 71 -29.44 20.87 -3.39
N HIS A 72 -29.44 21.70 -2.34
CA HIS A 72 -28.81 23.02 -2.28
C HIS A 72 -27.30 22.97 -1.99
N GLU A 73 -26.76 21.84 -1.54
CA GLU A 73 -25.35 21.67 -1.14
C GLU A 73 -24.42 21.36 -2.36
N LYS A 74 -24.61 22.10 -3.44
CA LYS A 74 -23.91 21.87 -4.73
C LYS A 74 -22.39 21.87 -4.61
N GLU A 75 -21.83 22.78 -3.81
CA GLU A 75 -20.39 22.89 -3.63
C GLU A 75 -19.78 21.64 -2.99
N THR A 76 -20.45 21.07 -1.98
CA THR A 76 -20.03 19.82 -1.33
C THR A 76 -20.05 18.64 -2.31
N PHE A 77 -21.10 18.51 -3.12
CA PHE A 77 -21.18 17.46 -4.15
C PHE A 77 -20.10 17.59 -5.21
N THR A 78 -19.84 18.82 -5.68
CA THR A 78 -18.77 19.09 -6.64
C THR A 78 -17.42 18.70 -6.05
N ALA A 79 -17.13 19.09 -4.81
CA ALA A 79 -15.88 18.74 -4.14
C ALA A 79 -15.68 17.22 -3.99
N VAL A 80 -16.74 16.46 -3.66
CA VAL A 80 -16.69 15.00 -3.59
C VAL A 80 -16.44 14.39 -4.97
N THR A 81 -17.14 14.87 -6.00
CA THR A 81 -17.02 14.37 -7.37
C THR A 81 -15.62 14.62 -7.94
N GLU A 82 -15.07 15.82 -7.74
CA GLU A 82 -13.71 16.15 -8.18
C GLU A 82 -12.64 15.32 -7.44
N ALA A 83 -12.79 15.18 -6.10
CA ALA A 83 -11.87 14.37 -5.31
C ALA A 83 -11.95 12.89 -5.72
N ARG A 84 -13.15 12.39 -6.03
CA ARG A 84 -13.35 11.04 -6.58
C ARG A 84 -12.65 10.89 -7.93
N ALA A 85 -12.80 11.83 -8.85
CA ALA A 85 -12.15 11.77 -10.16
C ALA A 85 -10.62 11.72 -10.03
N LYS A 86 -10.04 12.53 -9.14
CA LYS A 86 -8.59 12.52 -8.84
C LYS A 86 -8.14 11.17 -8.26
N ALA A 87 -8.90 10.61 -7.32
CA ALA A 87 -8.62 9.31 -6.73
C ALA A 87 -8.70 8.17 -7.77
N GLY A 88 -9.72 8.19 -8.64
CA GLY A 88 -9.91 7.21 -9.74
C GLY A 88 -8.74 7.19 -10.72
N GLY A 89 -8.17 8.34 -11.05
CA GLY A 89 -7.00 8.45 -11.93
C GLY A 89 -5.74 7.76 -11.39
N THR A 90 -5.70 7.42 -10.10
CA THR A 90 -4.54 6.75 -9.48
C THR A 90 -4.57 5.23 -9.59
N PHE A 91 -5.70 4.61 -9.93
CA PHE A 91 -5.80 3.14 -10.06
C PHE A 91 -5.11 2.59 -11.32
N ASN A 92 -4.96 3.40 -12.37
CA ASN A 92 -4.36 2.96 -13.64
C ASN A 92 -2.81 2.89 -13.62
N ILE A 93 -2.17 3.18 -12.50
CA ILE A 93 -0.70 3.27 -12.37
C ILE A 93 -0.12 2.36 -11.27
N SER A 94 -0.89 1.34 -10.90
CA SER A 94 -0.62 0.42 -9.79
C SER A 94 0.83 -0.07 -9.70
N ASP A 95 1.38 -0.66 -10.76
CA ASP A 95 2.75 -1.17 -10.76
C ASP A 95 3.81 -0.08 -10.58
N LYS A 96 3.54 1.14 -11.08
CA LYS A 96 4.45 2.28 -10.94
C LYS A 96 4.42 2.85 -9.53
N VAL A 97 3.25 2.83 -8.87
CA VAL A 97 3.07 3.35 -7.51
C VAL A 97 4.02 2.68 -6.52
N LEU A 98 4.23 1.37 -6.63
CA LEU A 98 5.12 0.62 -5.72
C LEU A 98 6.62 0.92 -5.87
N ASN A 99 7.02 1.47 -7.03
CA ASN A 99 8.42 1.65 -7.38
C ASN A 99 8.83 3.11 -7.56
N ASP A 100 7.86 4.05 -7.53
CA ASP A 100 8.07 5.48 -7.72
C ASP A 100 7.53 6.27 -6.51
N PRO A 101 8.42 6.95 -5.74
CA PRO A 101 8.03 7.74 -4.58
C PRO A 101 7.03 8.85 -4.89
N GLN A 102 7.13 9.49 -6.05
CA GLN A 102 6.23 10.58 -6.43
C GLN A 102 4.84 10.05 -6.73
N MET A 103 4.75 8.90 -7.43
CA MET A 103 3.47 8.25 -7.71
C MET A 103 2.79 7.74 -6.44
N PHE A 104 3.56 7.15 -5.51
CA PHE A 104 3.05 6.72 -4.22
C PHE A 104 2.50 7.90 -3.40
N GLN A 105 3.21 9.03 -3.40
CA GLN A 105 2.76 10.24 -2.71
C GLN A 105 1.49 10.82 -3.36
N LYS A 106 1.43 10.89 -4.70
CA LYS A 106 0.23 11.33 -5.43
C LYS A 106 -0.98 10.44 -5.10
N PHE A 107 -0.79 9.13 -5.06
CA PHE A 107 -1.83 8.19 -4.63
C PHE A 107 -2.33 8.52 -3.22
N GLN A 108 -1.42 8.67 -2.25
CA GLN A 108 -1.81 8.99 -0.87
C GLN A 108 -2.55 10.34 -0.77
N GLN A 109 -2.08 11.37 -1.47
CA GLN A 109 -2.71 12.69 -1.48
C GLN A 109 -4.12 12.66 -2.09
N ALA A 110 -4.30 11.96 -3.21
CA ALA A 110 -5.60 11.81 -3.85
C ALA A 110 -6.61 11.08 -2.94
N GLN A 111 -6.16 10.00 -2.29
CA GLN A 111 -6.98 9.25 -1.34
C GLN A 111 -7.30 10.04 -0.07
N ALA A 112 -6.37 10.83 0.44
CA ALA A 112 -6.60 11.72 1.58
C ALA A 112 -7.57 12.86 1.23
N SER A 113 -7.45 13.46 0.04
CA SER A 113 -8.36 14.50 -0.45
C SER A 113 -9.81 13.97 -0.55
N LEU A 114 -9.98 12.75 -1.05
CA LEU A 114 -11.29 12.09 -1.11
C LEU A 114 -11.86 11.84 0.29
N GLY A 115 -11.04 11.35 1.22
CA GLY A 115 -11.45 11.19 2.63
C GLY A 115 -11.92 12.51 3.25
N GLY A 116 -11.19 13.59 3.05
CA GLY A 116 -11.58 14.92 3.54
C GLY A 116 -12.86 15.48 2.89
N ALA A 117 -13.09 15.21 1.61
CA ALA A 117 -14.33 15.59 0.93
C ALA A 117 -15.54 14.82 1.48
N LEU A 118 -15.38 13.50 1.71
CA LEU A 118 -16.42 12.67 2.33
C LEU A 118 -16.73 13.10 3.76
N GLN A 119 -15.70 13.46 4.54
CA GLN A 119 -15.89 13.96 5.90
C GLN A 119 -16.71 15.27 5.93
N ARG A 120 -16.45 16.19 4.98
CA ARG A 120 -17.27 17.41 4.82
C ARG A 120 -18.71 17.08 4.43
N LEU A 121 -18.93 16.11 3.56
CA LEU A 121 -20.26 15.64 3.19
C LEU A 121 -21.01 15.12 4.43
N MET A 122 -20.35 14.33 5.30
CA MET A 122 -20.96 13.83 6.55
C MET A 122 -21.34 14.96 7.48
N VAL A 123 -20.54 16.03 7.60
CA VAL A 123 -20.90 17.23 8.39
C VAL A 123 -22.15 17.93 7.84
N VAL A 124 -22.29 18.00 6.51
CA VAL A 124 -23.50 18.59 5.90
C VAL A 124 -24.74 17.76 6.23
N ILE A 125 -24.64 16.45 6.19
CA ILE A 125 -25.76 15.50 6.46
C ILE A 125 -26.33 15.69 7.87
N GLU A 126 -25.54 16.16 8.85
CA GLU A 126 -26.01 16.45 10.19
C GLU A 126 -27.15 17.48 10.23
N LYS A 127 -27.29 18.33 9.23
CA LYS A 127 -28.35 19.33 9.10
C LYS A 127 -29.67 18.76 8.56
N TYR A 128 -29.70 17.48 8.13
CA TYR A 128 -30.83 16.84 7.47
C TYR A 128 -31.31 15.60 8.23
N PRO A 129 -32.16 15.76 9.28
CA PRO A 129 -32.59 14.63 10.12
C PRO A 129 -33.32 13.53 9.36
N GLU A 130 -34.10 13.88 8.33
CA GLU A 130 -34.83 12.92 7.51
C GLU A 130 -33.88 12.00 6.71
N LEU A 131 -32.77 12.54 6.23
CA LEU A 131 -31.73 11.76 5.55
C LEU A 131 -31.05 10.80 6.53
N LYS A 132 -30.78 11.23 7.75
CA LYS A 132 -30.18 10.38 8.80
C LYS A 132 -31.06 9.20 9.19
N ALA A 133 -32.39 9.32 9.02
CA ALA A 133 -33.33 8.24 9.25
C ALA A 133 -33.54 7.33 8.03
N ASN A 134 -32.98 7.68 6.86
CA ASN A 134 -33.15 6.91 5.63
C ASN A 134 -32.34 5.61 5.67
N GLN A 135 -33.01 4.46 5.49
CA GLN A 135 -32.37 3.13 5.56
C GLN A 135 -31.28 2.92 4.51
N ASN A 136 -31.44 3.45 3.29
CA ASN A 136 -30.43 3.34 2.24
C ASN A 136 -29.16 4.15 2.61
N PHE A 137 -29.36 5.35 3.18
CA PHE A 137 -28.26 6.16 3.66
C PHE A 137 -27.50 5.46 4.80
N LEU A 138 -28.20 4.94 5.81
CA LEU A 138 -27.59 4.21 6.92
C LEU A 138 -26.78 3.00 6.42
N SER A 139 -27.33 2.23 5.50
CA SER A 139 -26.62 1.09 4.89
C SER A 139 -25.37 1.51 4.13
N LEU A 140 -25.40 2.62 3.39
CA LEU A 140 -24.23 3.15 2.68
C LEU A 140 -23.18 3.70 3.65
N GLN A 141 -23.59 4.35 4.73
CA GLN A 141 -22.72 4.84 5.80
C GLN A 141 -22.00 3.68 6.47
N ASP A 142 -22.70 2.61 6.85
CA ASP A 142 -22.11 1.41 7.45
C ASP A 142 -21.10 0.73 6.51
N GLN A 143 -21.44 0.64 5.21
CA GLN A 143 -20.53 0.09 4.21
C GLN A 143 -19.29 0.94 4.02
N LEU A 144 -19.43 2.26 4.05
CA LEU A 144 -18.31 3.20 3.91
C LEU A 144 -17.39 3.11 5.14
N GLU A 145 -17.96 3.13 6.36
CA GLU A 145 -17.20 2.96 7.59
C GLU A 145 -16.48 1.62 7.67
N GLY A 146 -17.17 0.53 7.32
CA GLY A 146 -16.56 -0.79 7.22
C GLY A 146 -15.43 -0.84 6.18
N THR A 147 -15.54 -0.08 5.10
CA THR A 147 -14.50 0.03 4.07
C THR A 147 -13.28 0.83 4.57
N GLU A 148 -13.48 1.94 5.30
CA GLU A 148 -12.39 2.72 5.91
C GLU A 148 -11.62 1.89 6.95
N ASN A 149 -12.31 1.10 7.76
CA ASN A 149 -11.68 0.18 8.69
C ASN A 149 -10.83 -0.87 7.95
N ARG A 150 -11.33 -1.43 6.84
CA ARG A 150 -10.56 -2.36 6.00
C ARG A 150 -9.35 -1.70 5.35
N ILE A 151 -9.48 -0.47 4.84
CA ILE A 151 -8.34 0.30 4.30
C ILE A 151 -7.22 0.40 5.34
N THR A 152 -7.56 0.72 6.59
CA THR A 152 -6.59 0.81 7.68
C THR A 152 -5.90 -0.53 7.93
N VAL A 153 -6.64 -1.64 7.93
CA VAL A 153 -6.10 -2.99 8.13
C VAL A 153 -5.18 -3.39 6.97
N GLU A 154 -5.61 -3.19 5.70
CA GLU A 154 -4.80 -3.60 4.56
C GLU A 154 -3.55 -2.73 4.37
N ARG A 155 -3.61 -1.43 4.70
CA ARG A 155 -2.40 -0.58 4.77
C ARG A 155 -1.39 -1.09 5.80
N LYS A 156 -1.85 -1.53 6.98
CA LYS A 156 -0.99 -2.13 8.01
C LYS A 156 -0.35 -3.42 7.53
N ARG A 157 -1.13 -4.31 6.88
CA ARG A 157 -0.63 -5.58 6.31
C ARG A 157 0.39 -5.34 5.21
N PHE A 158 0.10 -4.40 4.31
CA PHE A 158 1.05 -3.98 3.28
C PHE A 158 2.37 -3.48 3.89
N ASN A 159 2.30 -2.55 4.85
CA ASN A 159 3.49 -2.01 5.50
C ASN A 159 4.32 -3.11 6.17
N GLN A 160 3.68 -4.09 6.79
CA GLN A 160 4.36 -5.22 7.41
C GLN A 160 5.11 -6.06 6.37
N THR A 161 4.46 -6.42 5.27
CA THR A 161 5.07 -7.22 4.20
C THR A 161 6.18 -6.45 3.48
N ALA A 162 5.97 -5.15 3.21
CA ALA A 162 7.00 -4.27 2.66
C ALA A 162 8.22 -4.15 3.57
N ARG A 163 8.01 -4.09 4.90
CA ARG A 163 9.09 -4.10 5.90
C ARG A 163 9.89 -5.41 5.86
N GLU A 164 9.23 -6.54 5.78
CA GLU A 164 9.89 -7.85 5.69
C GLU A 164 10.77 -7.95 4.46
N TYR A 165 10.24 -7.54 3.30
CA TYR A 165 10.98 -7.45 2.05
C TYR A 165 12.18 -6.50 2.17
N ASN A 166 11.99 -5.27 2.65
CA ASN A 166 13.04 -4.27 2.78
C ASN A 166 14.16 -4.74 3.73
N ILE A 167 13.81 -5.36 4.86
CA ILE A 167 14.80 -5.94 5.78
C ILE A 167 15.58 -7.06 5.09
N TYR A 168 14.91 -7.90 4.29
CA TYR A 168 15.57 -9.02 3.63
C TYR A 168 16.61 -8.55 2.60
N ILE A 169 16.28 -7.57 1.76
CA ILE A 169 17.17 -7.05 0.71
C ILE A 169 18.32 -6.21 1.27
N LYS A 170 18.16 -5.59 2.45
CA LYS A 170 19.20 -4.75 3.09
C LYS A 170 20.27 -5.56 3.84
N ARG A 171 19.98 -6.80 4.22
CA ARG A 171 20.93 -7.60 5.00
C ARG A 171 22.10 -8.08 4.15
N PHE A 172 23.33 -7.96 4.69
CA PHE A 172 24.51 -8.56 4.10
C PHE A 172 24.45 -10.10 4.23
N PRO A 173 24.89 -10.88 3.23
CA PRO A 173 25.40 -10.46 1.91
C PRO A 173 24.32 -10.24 0.83
N ARG A 174 23.03 -10.39 1.13
CA ARG A 174 21.89 -10.31 0.19
C ARG A 174 21.77 -8.97 -0.51
N VAL A 175 22.21 -7.89 0.14
CA VAL A 175 22.21 -6.54 -0.43
C VAL A 175 23.02 -6.46 -1.74
N ILE A 176 24.06 -7.27 -1.88
CA ILE A 176 24.86 -7.36 -3.11
C ILE A 176 23.99 -7.92 -4.26
N ILE A 177 23.26 -9.00 -3.97
CA ILE A 177 22.36 -9.67 -4.93
C ILE A 177 21.21 -8.72 -5.28
N ALA A 178 20.61 -8.08 -4.28
CA ALA A 178 19.51 -7.13 -4.50
C ALA A 178 19.92 -5.98 -5.43
N ASN A 179 21.09 -5.38 -5.20
CA ASN A 179 21.60 -4.29 -6.04
C ASN A 179 21.94 -4.77 -7.45
N MET A 180 22.54 -5.95 -7.59
CA MET A 180 22.93 -6.52 -8.88
C MET A 180 21.71 -6.78 -9.79
N PHE A 181 20.59 -7.19 -9.21
CA PHE A 181 19.34 -7.46 -9.93
C PHE A 181 18.34 -6.29 -9.88
N GLY A 182 18.71 -5.14 -9.35
CA GLY A 182 17.89 -3.92 -9.37
C GLY A 182 16.67 -3.94 -8.45
N PHE A 183 16.66 -4.77 -7.41
CA PHE A 183 15.61 -4.76 -6.39
C PHE A 183 15.70 -3.50 -5.52
N LYS A 184 14.62 -2.73 -5.48
CA LYS A 184 14.54 -1.46 -4.74
C LYS A 184 13.67 -1.61 -3.50
N GLU A 185 13.89 -0.74 -2.52
CA GLU A 185 13.05 -0.65 -1.33
C GLU A 185 11.62 -0.26 -1.68
N LYS A 186 10.68 -0.84 -0.97
CA LYS A 186 9.26 -0.48 -1.03
C LYS A 186 8.95 0.62 -0.03
N LEU A 187 8.06 1.51 -0.43
CA LEU A 187 7.59 2.61 0.39
C LEU A 187 6.55 2.13 1.41
N TYR A 188 6.33 2.94 2.43
CA TYR A 188 5.34 2.68 3.47
C TYR A 188 4.24 3.72 3.45
N PHE A 189 3.02 3.30 3.74
CA PHE A 189 1.99 4.23 4.17
C PHE A 189 2.40 4.87 5.49
N LYS A 190 2.41 6.20 5.53
CA LYS A 190 2.61 6.95 6.77
C LYS A 190 1.26 7.22 7.44
N SER A 191 1.23 7.38 8.76
CA SER A 191 0.10 7.99 9.45
C SER A 191 -0.13 9.40 8.93
N GLN A 192 -1.37 9.89 8.97
CA GLN A 192 -1.66 11.28 8.64
C GLN A 192 -0.92 12.20 9.62
N GLU A 193 -0.35 13.29 9.12
CA GLU A 193 0.25 14.31 9.95
C GLU A 193 -0.80 14.84 10.94
N GLY A 194 -0.47 14.87 12.21
CA GLY A 194 -1.39 15.27 13.29
C GLY A 194 -2.05 14.11 14.06
N ALA A 195 -1.97 12.87 13.58
CA ALA A 195 -2.46 11.69 14.31
C ALA A 195 -1.57 11.32 15.53
N GLU A 196 -0.42 11.97 15.67
CA GLU A 196 0.53 11.76 16.77
C GLU A 196 0.14 12.48 18.06
N THR A 197 -0.75 13.47 17.96
CA THR A 197 -1.25 14.21 19.14
C THR A 197 -2.65 13.76 19.45
N ALA A 198 -2.82 13.06 20.58
CA ALA A 198 -4.16 12.80 21.10
C ALA A 198 -4.91 14.12 21.31
N PRO A 199 -6.19 14.24 20.89
CA PRO A 199 -6.97 15.45 21.12
C PRO A 199 -7.00 15.75 22.63
N LYS A 200 -6.57 16.95 23.01
CA LYS A 200 -6.69 17.39 24.40
C LYS A 200 -8.17 17.59 24.70
N VAL A 201 -8.76 16.67 25.41
CA VAL A 201 -10.11 16.84 25.95
C VAL A 201 -10.01 17.92 27.02
N LYS A 202 -10.59 19.08 26.77
CA LYS A 202 -10.85 20.10 27.80
C LYS A 202 -12.26 19.83 28.32
N PHE A 203 -12.35 19.46 29.57
CA PHE A 203 -13.62 19.44 30.33
C PHE A 203 -13.98 20.87 30.76
#